data_d1736a50eb06eef3db656bbd72d157cd
#
_entry.id   d1736a50eb06eef3db656bbd72d157cd
#
_cell.length_a   1.000
_cell.length_b   1.000
_cell.length_c   1.000
_cell.angle_alpha   90.00
_cell.angle_beta   90.00
_cell.angle_gamma   90.00
#
_symmetry.space_group_name_H-M   'P 1'
#
loop_
_entity.id
_entity.type
_entity.pdbx_description
1 polymer ?
#
loop_
_entity_poly.entity_id
_entity_poly.type
_entity_poly.pdbx_seq_one_letter_code
_entity_poly.pdbx_strand_id
1 'polypeptide(L)'
;MLHEIAEHFLKRREKIEAFFAEKTRDLTPPLYLSCDIRNSGRKIGVVDTNLFPAGFNNLCNSYSRATSQALRRYFQKHLPQVRRLILLVEEHTRNRFYLENVHRLLQLLGEAGLEARAAYLGQEIAESTLTIELGEGKTLQLEKLCIENGVPRLSDFNADWIVSNNDFSQAPPEALLPLLDRVSPSPRLGWHRRRKSRHFSLLQELTEEFAQVVELDPWLLHCRFAVEAALDLNEEKDIQRLAAGVGRVLEQVSDDYRRYGLEENPYVFVKNDAGTYGMGLVEVMQPEEILTMNRRTRNKLLSAKGGTKNGNRHSNFLVQEGIPTADFYSGFPIEPVIYMVGFQVVGGFFRMNAERDAFSSLNTRGMAFACLCLHKIDEPHEGDFLRCAEKQNLVSLASVMARLAALAAAQEMVEL
;
A
#
# COMPACT_ATOMS: atom_id res chain seq x y z
N MET A 1 14.45 17.49 -13.88
CA MET A 1 14.50 17.38 -12.40
C MET A 1 14.48 15.94 -11.90
N LEU A 2 13.57 15.00 -12.33
CA LEU A 2 13.61 13.59 -11.89
C LEU A 2 14.98 12.92 -12.17
N HIS A 3 15.53 13.14 -13.36
CA HIS A 3 16.85 12.63 -13.71
C HIS A 3 17.96 13.20 -12.80
N GLU A 4 17.88 14.47 -12.45
CA GLU A 4 18.83 15.12 -11.53
C GLU A 4 18.73 14.53 -10.11
N ILE A 5 17.51 14.25 -9.62
CA ILE A 5 17.31 13.57 -8.33
C ILE A 5 17.91 12.16 -8.39
N ALA A 6 17.71 11.42 -9.49
CA ALA A 6 18.26 10.08 -9.66
C ALA A 6 19.79 10.08 -9.71
N GLU A 7 20.40 11.02 -10.46
CA GLU A 7 21.85 11.19 -10.46
C GLU A 7 22.40 11.60 -9.08
N HIS A 8 21.65 12.46 -8.39
CA HIS A 8 21.99 12.89 -7.04
C HIS A 8 22.00 11.72 -6.05
N PHE A 9 21.00 10.84 -6.13
CA PHE A 9 20.97 9.61 -5.34
C PHE A 9 22.09 8.65 -5.69
N LEU A 10 22.40 8.50 -6.99
CA LEU A 10 23.49 7.63 -7.44
C LEU A 10 24.84 8.09 -6.86
N LYS A 11 25.10 9.40 -6.86
CA LYS A 11 26.33 9.99 -6.27
C LYS A 11 26.41 9.80 -4.74
N ARG A 12 25.29 9.61 -4.06
CA ARG A 12 25.17 9.45 -2.59
C ARG A 12 24.78 8.04 -2.17
N ARG A 13 24.92 7.07 -3.05
CA ARG A 13 24.48 5.68 -2.81
C ARG A 13 24.98 5.13 -1.48
N GLU A 14 26.23 5.35 -1.13
CA GLU A 14 26.82 4.88 0.12
C GLU A 14 26.13 5.51 1.34
N LYS A 15 25.87 6.81 1.33
CA LYS A 15 25.13 7.51 2.40
C LYS A 15 23.71 6.96 2.52
N ILE A 16 23.04 6.70 1.40
CA ILE A 16 21.69 6.10 1.35
C ILE A 16 21.68 4.72 1.98
N GLU A 17 22.61 3.85 1.59
CA GLU A 17 22.68 2.49 2.16
C GLU A 17 23.04 2.53 3.64
N ALA A 18 23.94 3.42 4.08
CA ALA A 18 24.27 3.61 5.48
C ALA A 18 23.04 4.07 6.31
N PHE A 19 22.27 5.03 5.81
CA PHE A 19 21.04 5.48 6.44
C PHE A 19 20.06 4.32 6.64
N PHE A 20 19.78 3.55 5.60
CA PHE A 20 18.87 2.42 5.72
C PHE A 20 19.41 1.32 6.64
N ALA A 21 20.72 1.03 6.59
CA ALA A 21 21.33 0.04 7.47
C ALA A 21 21.23 0.44 8.95
N GLU A 22 21.39 1.71 9.26
CA GLU A 22 21.20 2.27 10.60
C GLU A 22 19.74 2.17 11.05
N LYS A 23 18.82 2.71 10.26
CA LYS A 23 17.40 2.80 10.61
C LYS A 23 16.69 1.45 10.71
N THR A 24 17.18 0.42 10.01
CA THR A 24 16.58 -0.92 10.02
C THR A 24 17.16 -1.84 11.10
N ARG A 25 18.25 -1.44 11.78
CA ARG A 25 19.02 -2.31 12.69
C ARG A 25 18.15 -2.95 13.77
N ASP A 26 17.34 -2.14 14.44
CA ASP A 26 16.56 -2.55 15.62
C ASP A 26 15.04 -2.66 15.32
N LEU A 27 14.66 -2.56 14.05
CA LEU A 27 13.27 -2.66 13.63
C LEU A 27 12.94 -4.04 13.04
N THR A 28 11.79 -4.57 13.44
CA THR A 28 11.19 -5.71 12.76
C THR A 28 10.35 -5.17 11.60
N PRO A 29 10.63 -5.55 10.33
CA PRO A 29 9.85 -5.09 9.21
C PRO A 29 8.47 -5.77 9.16
N PRO A 30 7.47 -5.16 8.52
CA PRO A 30 6.28 -5.88 8.13
C PRO A 30 6.64 -7.04 7.18
N LEU A 31 5.87 -8.13 7.20
CA LEU A 31 6.16 -9.29 6.33
C LEU A 31 6.24 -8.86 4.86
N TYR A 32 5.24 -8.09 4.42
CA TYR A 32 5.19 -7.49 3.09
C TYR A 32 4.39 -6.20 3.10
N LEU A 33 4.56 -5.40 2.09
CA LEU A 33 3.76 -4.20 1.81
C LEU A 33 3.83 -3.82 0.33
N SER A 34 2.93 -2.94 -0.08
CA SER A 34 3.03 -2.22 -1.35
C SER A 34 2.91 -0.72 -1.15
N CYS A 35 3.59 0.05 -2.01
CA CYS A 35 3.57 1.50 -2.02
C CYS A 35 3.13 2.02 -3.37
N ASP A 36 2.11 2.87 -3.38
CA ASP A 36 1.71 3.66 -4.54
C ASP A 36 2.56 4.93 -4.57
N ILE A 37 3.24 5.18 -5.67
CA ILE A 37 4.19 6.29 -5.79
C ILE A 37 3.82 7.16 -6.98
N ARG A 38 3.93 8.46 -6.82
CA ARG A 38 3.69 9.45 -7.88
C ARG A 38 4.96 10.25 -8.18
N ASN A 39 5.15 10.52 -9.44
CA ASN A 39 6.21 11.36 -9.98
C ASN A 39 5.62 12.45 -10.86
N SER A 40 5.82 13.71 -10.48
CA SER A 40 5.38 14.86 -11.29
C SER A 40 6.44 15.35 -12.29
N GLY A 41 7.55 14.61 -12.44
CA GLY A 41 8.73 15.11 -13.19
C GLY A 41 9.58 16.09 -12.38
N ARG A 42 9.04 16.62 -11.29
CA ARG A 42 9.70 17.60 -10.40
C ARG A 42 9.97 17.07 -9.02
N LYS A 43 9.02 16.34 -8.48
CA LYS A 43 9.08 15.64 -7.19
C LYS A 43 8.59 14.22 -7.32
N ILE A 44 8.96 13.38 -6.37
CA ILE A 44 8.47 12.01 -6.23
C ILE A 44 8.02 11.79 -4.80
N GLY A 45 6.87 11.14 -4.61
CA GLY A 45 6.33 10.89 -3.26
C GLY A 45 5.49 9.63 -3.17
N VAL A 46 5.48 9.04 -1.98
CA VAL A 46 4.54 7.97 -1.63
C VAL A 46 3.17 8.58 -1.40
N VAL A 47 2.16 8.07 -2.08
CA VAL A 47 0.78 8.57 -1.95
C VAL A 47 -0.15 7.60 -1.23
N ASP A 48 0.21 6.32 -1.15
CA ASP A 48 -0.45 5.31 -0.31
C ASP A 48 0.50 4.16 0.05
N THR A 49 0.26 3.50 1.21
CA THR A 49 1.00 2.32 1.64
C THR A 49 0.04 1.28 2.21
N ASN A 50 0.05 0.10 1.61
CA ASN A 50 -0.81 -1.01 2.00
C ASN A 50 0.01 -2.15 2.63
N LEU A 51 -0.36 -2.57 3.84
CA LEU A 51 0.29 -3.67 4.57
C LEU A 51 -0.34 -5.05 4.30
N PHE A 52 -1.45 -5.08 3.56
CA PHE A 52 -2.14 -6.32 3.15
C PHE A 52 -2.37 -6.27 1.63
N PRO A 53 -1.29 -6.16 0.81
CA PRO A 53 -1.45 -5.93 -0.62
C PRO A 53 -2.06 -7.12 -1.33
N ALA A 54 -2.97 -6.84 -2.26
CA ALA A 54 -3.62 -7.81 -3.12
C ALA A 54 -3.27 -7.54 -4.59
N GLY A 55 -2.14 -8.02 -5.06
CA GLY A 55 -1.67 -7.78 -6.41
C GLY A 55 -0.35 -8.49 -6.75
N PHE A 56 0.02 -9.52 -5.97
CA PHE A 56 1.19 -10.33 -6.28
C PHE A 56 1.09 -11.06 -7.62
N ASN A 57 -0.14 -11.32 -8.10
CA ASN A 57 -0.39 -11.85 -9.45
C ASN A 57 -0.04 -10.85 -10.57
N ASN A 58 0.06 -9.55 -10.27
CA ASN A 58 0.45 -8.51 -11.22
C ASN A 58 1.98 -8.30 -11.28
N LEU A 59 2.74 -8.97 -10.43
CA LEU A 59 4.20 -8.97 -10.53
C LEU A 59 4.65 -9.83 -11.71
N CYS A 60 5.54 -9.28 -12.51
CA CYS A 60 6.15 -10.03 -13.61
C CYS A 60 6.82 -11.32 -13.10
N ASN A 61 6.77 -12.38 -13.88
CA ASN A 61 7.35 -13.67 -13.51
C ASN A 61 8.86 -13.59 -13.20
N SER A 62 9.59 -12.64 -13.78
CA SER A 62 11.00 -12.37 -13.45
C SER A 62 11.23 -12.00 -11.97
N TYR A 63 10.20 -11.48 -11.27
CA TYR A 63 10.31 -11.13 -9.84
C TYR A 63 9.98 -12.28 -8.89
N SER A 64 9.46 -13.39 -9.39
CA SER A 64 9.11 -14.56 -8.58
C SER A 64 10.25 -15.03 -7.71
N ARG A 65 11.42 -15.23 -8.34
CA ARG A 65 12.63 -15.71 -7.64
C ARG A 65 13.09 -14.72 -6.56
N ALA A 66 13.08 -13.42 -6.85
CA ALA A 66 13.45 -12.40 -5.88
C ALA A 66 12.48 -12.38 -4.70
N THR A 67 11.17 -12.47 -4.98
CA THR A 67 10.11 -12.48 -3.96
C THR A 67 10.20 -13.72 -3.07
N SER A 68 10.30 -14.91 -3.64
CA SER A 68 10.39 -16.17 -2.86
C SER A 68 11.68 -16.25 -2.05
N GLN A 69 12.80 -15.75 -2.57
CA GLN A 69 14.05 -15.65 -1.80
C GLN A 69 13.95 -14.64 -0.65
N ALA A 70 13.28 -13.51 -0.84
CA ALA A 70 13.06 -12.53 0.20
C ALA A 70 12.14 -13.08 1.31
N LEU A 71 11.05 -13.78 0.94
CA LEU A 71 10.20 -14.51 1.90
C LEU A 71 11.01 -15.54 2.69
N ARG A 72 11.81 -16.36 2.01
CA ARG A 72 12.69 -17.32 2.68
C ARG A 72 13.60 -16.65 3.70
N ARG A 73 14.30 -15.56 3.33
CA ARG A 73 15.17 -14.81 4.25
C ARG A 73 14.39 -14.21 5.41
N TYR A 74 13.19 -13.67 5.16
CA TYR A 74 12.34 -13.12 6.20
C TYR A 74 12.00 -14.18 7.26
N PHE A 75 11.49 -15.34 6.83
CA PHE A 75 11.12 -16.41 7.74
C PHE A 75 12.35 -16.98 8.46
N GLN A 76 13.46 -17.20 7.77
CA GLN A 76 14.70 -17.69 8.40
C GLN A 76 15.22 -16.73 9.48
N LYS A 77 15.11 -15.42 9.27
CA LYS A 77 15.62 -14.41 10.20
C LYS A 77 14.66 -14.15 11.36
N HIS A 78 13.37 -14.00 11.09
CA HIS A 78 12.40 -13.50 12.06
C HIS A 78 11.52 -14.60 12.66
N LEU A 79 11.33 -15.71 11.95
CA LEU A 79 10.44 -16.81 12.31
C LEU A 79 11.08 -18.18 11.98
N PRO A 80 12.30 -18.46 12.47
CA PRO A 80 13.08 -19.65 12.05
C PRO A 80 12.43 -20.99 12.37
N GLN A 81 11.48 -21.02 13.31
CA GLN A 81 10.74 -22.22 13.70
C GLN A 81 9.58 -22.54 12.76
N VAL A 82 9.10 -21.58 11.94
CA VAL A 82 7.93 -21.75 11.09
C VAL A 82 8.26 -22.58 9.86
N ARG A 83 7.43 -23.62 9.62
CA ARG A 83 7.49 -24.48 8.42
C ARG A 83 6.12 -24.59 7.75
N ARG A 84 5.07 -24.62 8.56
CA ARG A 84 3.68 -24.80 8.11
C ARG A 84 2.88 -23.57 8.45
N LEU A 85 2.22 -22.98 7.45
CA LEU A 85 1.45 -21.76 7.66
C LEU A 85 0.09 -21.78 6.98
N ILE A 86 -0.82 -21.02 7.52
CA ILE A 86 -2.09 -20.71 6.92
C ILE A 86 -2.01 -19.32 6.29
N LEU A 87 -2.36 -19.21 5.01
CA LEU A 87 -2.65 -17.93 4.37
C LEU A 87 -4.11 -17.57 4.64
N LEU A 88 -4.33 -16.68 5.60
CA LEU A 88 -5.65 -16.20 5.96
C LEU A 88 -6.13 -15.16 4.95
N VAL A 89 -7.25 -15.42 4.30
CA VAL A 89 -7.79 -14.62 3.21
C VAL A 89 -9.13 -13.99 3.56
N GLU A 90 -9.56 -12.99 2.77
CA GLU A 90 -10.91 -12.45 2.80
C GLU A 90 -11.91 -13.40 2.11
N GLU A 91 -13.18 -13.32 2.51
CA GLU A 91 -14.24 -14.19 1.94
C GLU A 91 -14.77 -13.68 0.59
N HIS A 92 -13.90 -13.06 -0.23
CA HIS A 92 -14.23 -12.48 -1.53
C HIS A 92 -14.22 -13.51 -2.67
N THR A 93 -15.00 -14.57 -2.54
CA THR A 93 -15.02 -15.70 -3.48
C THR A 93 -15.48 -15.36 -4.90
N ARG A 94 -16.04 -14.18 -5.14
CA ARG A 94 -16.44 -13.67 -6.46
C ARG A 94 -15.44 -12.73 -7.10
N ASN A 95 -14.41 -12.31 -6.37
CA ASN A 95 -13.37 -11.42 -6.90
C ASN A 95 -12.22 -12.26 -7.47
N ARG A 96 -12.28 -12.56 -8.75
CA ARG A 96 -11.29 -13.39 -9.45
C ARG A 96 -9.87 -12.83 -9.30
N PHE A 97 -9.66 -11.52 -9.43
CA PHE A 97 -8.33 -10.90 -9.29
C PHE A 97 -7.74 -11.13 -7.89
N TYR A 98 -8.56 -11.04 -6.86
CA TYR A 98 -8.13 -11.34 -5.51
C TYR A 98 -7.77 -12.82 -5.33
N LEU A 99 -8.55 -13.73 -5.90
CA LEU A 99 -8.30 -15.17 -5.82
C LEU A 99 -7.01 -15.56 -6.58
N GLU A 100 -6.73 -14.94 -7.72
CA GLU A 100 -5.46 -15.09 -8.44
C GLU A 100 -4.27 -14.59 -7.61
N ASN A 101 -4.42 -13.48 -6.86
CA ASN A 101 -3.42 -13.01 -5.91
C ASN A 101 -3.17 -14.05 -4.79
N VAL A 102 -4.23 -14.62 -4.20
CA VAL A 102 -4.11 -15.67 -3.17
C VAL A 102 -3.35 -16.88 -3.73
N HIS A 103 -3.73 -17.36 -4.91
CA HIS A 103 -3.05 -18.48 -5.59
C HIS A 103 -1.56 -18.16 -5.79
N ARG A 104 -1.24 -16.96 -6.26
CA ARG A 104 0.15 -16.51 -6.45
C ARG A 104 0.95 -16.45 -5.15
N LEU A 105 0.36 -15.94 -4.08
CA LEU A 105 1.00 -15.92 -2.76
C LEU A 105 1.32 -17.32 -2.24
N LEU A 106 0.40 -18.29 -2.41
CA LEU A 106 0.65 -19.69 -2.05
C LEU A 106 1.84 -20.26 -2.80
N GLN A 107 1.93 -20.00 -4.13
CA GLN A 107 3.08 -20.41 -4.93
C GLN A 107 4.40 -19.82 -4.40
N LEU A 108 4.43 -18.50 -4.15
CA LEU A 108 5.62 -17.81 -3.66
C LEU A 108 6.06 -18.31 -2.27
N LEU A 109 5.12 -18.62 -1.38
CA LEU A 109 5.39 -19.21 -0.08
C LEU A 109 5.95 -20.64 -0.21
N GLY A 110 5.38 -21.44 -1.12
CA GLY A 110 5.90 -22.77 -1.46
C GLY A 110 7.32 -22.71 -2.05
N GLU A 111 7.58 -21.82 -3.00
CA GLU A 111 8.91 -21.56 -3.57
C GLU A 111 9.91 -21.09 -2.49
N ALA A 112 9.44 -20.41 -1.44
CA ALA A 112 10.24 -20.01 -0.29
C ALA A 112 10.59 -21.19 0.62
N GLY A 113 10.00 -22.39 0.42
CA GLY A 113 10.22 -23.60 1.21
C GLY A 113 9.28 -23.75 2.39
N LEU A 114 8.11 -23.13 2.34
CA LEU A 114 7.08 -23.22 3.37
C LEU A 114 5.91 -24.06 2.87
N GLU A 115 5.33 -24.89 3.72
CA GLU A 115 4.08 -25.58 3.45
C GLU A 115 2.93 -24.62 3.80
N ALA A 116 2.18 -24.16 2.78
CA ALA A 116 1.17 -23.14 2.95
C ALA A 116 -0.19 -23.63 2.43
N ARG A 117 -1.27 -23.36 3.19
CA ARG A 117 -2.66 -23.57 2.75
C ARG A 117 -3.47 -22.30 2.95
N ALA A 118 -4.41 -22.04 2.05
CA ALA A 118 -5.30 -20.88 2.16
C ALA A 118 -6.53 -21.22 3.01
N ALA A 119 -6.87 -20.30 3.89
CA ALA A 119 -8.03 -20.45 4.73
C ALA A 119 -8.79 -19.13 4.93
N TYR A 120 -10.07 -19.24 5.22
CA TYR A 120 -10.94 -18.13 5.62
C TYR A 120 -11.40 -18.30 7.07
N LEU A 121 -11.78 -17.19 7.70
CA LEU A 121 -12.25 -17.15 9.08
C LEU A 121 -13.53 -16.31 9.14
N GLY A 122 -14.68 -16.97 8.98
CA GLY A 122 -15.95 -16.28 8.97
C GLY A 122 -17.12 -17.26 8.81
N GLN A 123 -18.29 -16.72 8.58
CA GLN A 123 -19.54 -17.49 8.42
C GLN A 123 -20.21 -17.24 7.07
N GLU A 124 -19.64 -16.41 6.20
CA GLU A 124 -20.21 -16.10 4.89
C GLU A 124 -20.10 -17.30 3.93
N ILE A 125 -19.11 -18.16 4.14
CA ILE A 125 -18.92 -19.43 3.42
C ILE A 125 -19.44 -20.56 4.31
N ALA A 126 -20.45 -21.29 3.84
CA ALA A 126 -21.08 -22.38 4.60
C ALA A 126 -20.26 -23.68 4.56
N GLU A 127 -19.53 -23.92 3.48
CA GLU A 127 -18.74 -25.12 3.24
C GLU A 127 -17.47 -25.12 4.09
N SER A 128 -17.05 -26.28 4.58
CA SER A 128 -15.77 -26.45 5.29
C SER A 128 -14.57 -26.36 4.37
N THR A 129 -14.76 -26.69 3.10
CA THR A 129 -13.74 -26.61 2.03
C THR A 129 -14.43 -26.18 0.75
N LEU A 130 -13.86 -25.16 0.10
CA LEU A 130 -14.32 -24.63 -1.19
C LEU A 130 -13.21 -24.77 -2.22
N THR A 131 -13.49 -25.39 -3.34
CA THR A 131 -12.60 -25.47 -4.50
C THR A 131 -13.07 -24.49 -5.57
N ILE A 132 -12.20 -23.58 -5.99
CA ILE A 132 -12.49 -22.53 -6.96
C ILE A 132 -11.62 -22.70 -8.19
N GLU A 133 -12.27 -22.76 -9.36
CA GLU A 133 -11.61 -22.77 -10.65
C GLU A 133 -11.18 -21.36 -11.05
N LEU A 134 -9.87 -21.16 -11.28
CA LEU A 134 -9.29 -19.89 -11.72
C LEU A 134 -9.09 -19.81 -13.22
N GLY A 135 -9.39 -20.89 -13.97
CA GLY A 135 -9.11 -21.02 -15.40
C GLY A 135 -7.69 -21.54 -15.68
N GLU A 136 -7.43 -21.89 -16.93
CA GLU A 136 -6.14 -22.45 -17.38
C GLU A 136 -5.66 -23.67 -16.57
N GLY A 137 -6.61 -24.46 -16.04
CA GLY A 137 -6.31 -25.63 -15.19
C GLY A 137 -5.82 -25.29 -13.78
N LYS A 138 -5.88 -24.02 -13.38
CA LYS A 138 -5.52 -23.58 -12.02
C LYS A 138 -6.73 -23.71 -11.10
N THR A 139 -6.53 -24.28 -9.93
CA THR A 139 -7.53 -24.40 -8.87
C THR A 139 -7.01 -23.79 -7.57
N LEU A 140 -7.89 -23.22 -6.78
CA LEU A 140 -7.63 -22.74 -5.44
C LEU A 140 -8.52 -23.44 -4.44
N GLN A 141 -7.92 -24.07 -3.44
CA GLN A 141 -8.64 -24.62 -2.29
C GLN A 141 -8.64 -23.61 -1.15
N LEU A 142 -9.82 -23.33 -0.60
CA LEU A 142 -10.00 -22.53 0.61
C LEU A 142 -10.62 -23.42 1.68
N GLU A 143 -10.01 -23.50 2.85
CA GLU A 143 -10.50 -24.29 3.98
C GLU A 143 -10.96 -23.36 5.11
N LYS A 144 -11.92 -23.83 5.91
CA LYS A 144 -12.36 -23.08 7.08
C LYS A 144 -11.30 -23.20 8.19
N LEU A 145 -10.79 -22.06 8.65
CA LEU A 145 -9.87 -22.02 9.79
C LEU A 145 -10.60 -22.33 11.07
N CYS A 146 -10.12 -23.32 11.80
CA CYS A 146 -10.49 -23.62 13.17
C CYS A 146 -9.34 -23.26 14.12
N ILE A 147 -9.67 -22.77 15.31
CA ILE A 147 -8.68 -22.49 16.35
C ILE A 147 -9.01 -23.34 17.56
N GLU A 148 -8.17 -24.31 17.86
CA GLU A 148 -8.37 -25.24 18.96
C GLU A 148 -7.17 -25.18 19.92
N ASN A 149 -7.44 -24.88 21.18
CA ASN A 149 -6.40 -24.74 22.21
C ASN A 149 -5.24 -23.78 21.82
N GLY A 150 -5.55 -22.69 21.11
CA GLY A 150 -4.56 -21.73 20.65
C GLY A 150 -3.70 -22.22 19.46
N VAL A 151 -4.10 -23.29 18.77
CA VAL A 151 -3.43 -23.80 17.57
C VAL A 151 -4.33 -23.56 16.35
N PRO A 152 -3.84 -22.86 15.31
CA PRO A 152 -4.57 -22.72 14.06
C PRO A 152 -4.53 -24.04 13.27
N ARG A 153 -5.71 -24.55 12.87
CA ARG A 153 -5.89 -25.86 12.26
C ARG A 153 -6.81 -25.79 11.04
N LEU A 154 -6.54 -26.63 10.09
CA LEU A 154 -7.47 -27.07 9.05
C LEU A 154 -7.81 -28.56 9.30
N SER A 155 -8.58 -29.19 8.43
CA SER A 155 -9.05 -30.56 8.64
C SER A 155 -7.93 -31.57 9.00
N ASP A 156 -6.82 -31.52 8.28
CA ASP A 156 -5.65 -32.43 8.43
C ASP A 156 -4.31 -31.66 8.55
N PHE A 157 -4.37 -30.35 8.87
CA PHE A 157 -3.22 -29.47 8.85
C PHE A 157 -3.16 -28.58 10.09
N ASN A 158 -2.09 -28.72 10.87
CA ASN A 158 -1.78 -27.82 11.97
C ASN A 158 -0.71 -26.82 11.52
N ALA A 159 -0.95 -25.53 11.71
CA ALA A 159 -0.01 -24.51 11.31
C ALA A 159 0.78 -23.93 12.48
N ASP A 160 2.03 -23.59 12.21
CA ASP A 160 2.90 -22.89 13.15
C ASP A 160 2.60 -21.40 13.19
N TRP A 161 2.13 -20.84 12.06
CA TRP A 161 1.96 -19.42 11.86
C TRP A 161 0.79 -19.10 10.89
N ILE A 162 0.27 -17.88 10.99
CA ILE A 162 -0.72 -17.34 10.04
C ILE A 162 -0.08 -16.18 9.28
N VAL A 163 -0.11 -16.24 7.97
CA VAL A 163 0.13 -15.08 7.08
C VAL A 163 -1.22 -14.49 6.72
N SER A 164 -1.44 -13.22 7.02
CA SER A 164 -2.73 -12.58 6.72
C SER A 164 -2.67 -11.79 5.42
N ASN A 165 -3.54 -12.16 4.49
CA ASN A 165 -3.93 -11.32 3.35
C ASN A 165 -5.36 -10.78 3.51
N ASN A 166 -5.89 -10.82 4.73
CA ASN A 166 -7.11 -10.13 5.16
C ASN A 166 -6.71 -8.79 5.76
N ASP A 167 -7.28 -7.70 5.26
CA ASP A 167 -6.93 -6.33 5.65
C ASP A 167 -7.55 -5.87 6.98
N PHE A 168 -8.36 -6.74 7.59
CA PHE A 168 -9.06 -6.46 8.84
C PHE A 168 -9.73 -5.07 8.85
N SER A 169 -10.48 -4.78 7.79
CA SER A 169 -11.32 -3.56 7.73
C SER A 169 -12.37 -3.55 8.84
N GLN A 170 -12.74 -4.72 9.33
CA GLN A 170 -13.46 -4.94 10.58
C GLN A 170 -12.48 -5.47 11.63
N ALA A 171 -12.84 -5.31 12.91
CA ALA A 171 -12.03 -5.89 13.96
C ALA A 171 -11.82 -7.40 13.73
N PRO A 172 -10.66 -7.96 14.09
CA PRO A 172 -10.44 -9.38 13.96
C PRO A 172 -11.47 -10.16 14.78
N PRO A 173 -11.97 -11.30 14.28
CA PRO A 173 -12.89 -12.15 15.03
C PRO A 173 -12.31 -12.58 16.38
N GLU A 174 -13.17 -12.74 17.39
CA GLU A 174 -12.75 -13.14 18.75
C GLU A 174 -11.89 -14.41 18.75
N ALA A 175 -12.22 -15.37 17.89
CA ALA A 175 -11.43 -16.59 17.74
C ALA A 175 -9.94 -16.34 17.40
N LEU A 176 -9.62 -15.24 16.72
CA LEU A 176 -8.24 -14.90 16.35
C LEU A 176 -7.47 -14.17 17.47
N LEU A 177 -8.15 -13.59 18.44
CA LEU A 177 -7.52 -12.77 19.49
C LEU A 177 -6.40 -13.50 20.25
N PRO A 178 -6.50 -14.80 20.59
CA PRO A 178 -5.42 -15.53 21.26
C PRO A 178 -4.18 -15.73 20.39
N LEU A 179 -4.26 -15.49 19.08
CA LEU A 179 -3.20 -15.76 18.09
C LEU A 179 -2.61 -14.50 17.49
N LEU A 180 -2.96 -13.30 17.97
CA LEU A 180 -2.53 -12.03 17.35
C LEU A 180 -1.00 -11.94 17.16
N ASP A 181 -0.22 -12.52 18.09
CA ASP A 181 1.25 -12.53 18.02
C ASP A 181 1.80 -13.67 17.12
N ARG A 182 0.94 -14.48 16.53
CA ARG A 182 1.26 -15.54 15.55
C ARG A 182 0.69 -15.24 14.16
N VAL A 183 0.36 -13.97 13.89
CA VAL A 183 -0.17 -13.51 12.60
C VAL A 183 0.70 -12.41 12.03
N SER A 184 1.09 -12.52 10.77
CA SER A 184 1.88 -11.51 10.06
C SER A 184 1.28 -11.19 8.68
N PRO A 185 1.07 -9.91 8.34
CA PRO A 185 1.16 -8.75 9.21
C PRO A 185 0.18 -8.82 10.37
N SER A 186 0.50 -8.17 11.50
CA SER A 186 -0.35 -8.21 12.69
C SER A 186 -1.76 -7.67 12.41
N PRO A 187 -2.82 -8.34 12.87
CA PRO A 187 -4.18 -7.79 12.78
C PRO A 187 -4.35 -6.43 13.47
N ARG A 188 -3.47 -6.07 14.40
CA ARG A 188 -3.44 -4.72 15.01
C ARG A 188 -3.16 -3.61 14.00
N LEU A 189 -2.53 -3.94 12.86
CA LEU A 189 -2.30 -3.06 11.72
C LEU A 189 -3.48 -3.04 10.72
N GLY A 190 -4.56 -3.76 10.99
CA GLY A 190 -5.75 -3.77 10.16
C GLY A 190 -6.43 -2.41 10.11
N TRP A 191 -7.18 -2.16 9.02
CA TRP A 191 -7.81 -0.86 8.78
C TRP A 191 -8.90 -0.48 9.79
N HIS A 192 -9.40 -1.41 10.60
CA HIS A 192 -10.25 -1.07 11.75
C HIS A 192 -9.52 -0.15 12.75
N ARG A 193 -8.19 -0.21 12.81
CA ARG A 193 -7.35 0.54 13.77
C ARG A 193 -6.33 1.44 13.10
N ARG A 194 -5.64 0.98 12.05
CA ARG A 194 -4.62 1.74 11.34
C ARG A 194 -5.17 3.04 10.76
N ARG A 195 -4.36 4.11 10.78
CA ARG A 195 -4.71 5.43 10.24
C ARG A 195 -3.62 5.88 9.26
N LYS A 196 -4.06 6.37 8.11
CA LYS A 196 -3.16 6.95 7.08
C LYS A 196 -2.38 8.13 7.65
N SER A 197 -3.03 8.98 8.43
CA SER A 197 -2.42 10.14 9.09
C SER A 197 -1.19 9.76 9.90
N ARG A 198 -1.26 8.68 10.71
CA ARG A 198 -0.12 8.23 11.49
C ARG A 198 1.03 7.76 10.62
N HIS A 199 0.74 6.94 9.60
CA HIS A 199 1.74 6.49 8.64
C HIS A 199 2.45 7.65 7.96
N PHE A 200 1.69 8.63 7.44
CA PHE A 200 2.26 9.79 6.75
C PHE A 200 3.05 10.71 7.67
N SER A 201 2.69 10.81 8.96
CA SER A 201 3.50 11.55 9.94
C SER A 201 4.87 10.91 10.13
N LEU A 202 4.93 9.60 10.37
CA LEU A 202 6.19 8.85 10.49
C LEU A 202 7.01 8.90 9.20
N LEU A 203 6.33 8.74 8.05
CA LEU A 203 6.99 8.81 6.75
C LEU A 203 7.58 10.19 6.48
N GLN A 204 6.89 11.27 6.87
CA GLN A 204 7.40 12.63 6.71
C GLN A 204 8.66 12.83 7.56
N GLU A 205 8.64 12.48 8.85
CA GLU A 205 9.79 12.58 9.74
C GLU A 205 11.02 11.86 9.16
N LEU A 206 10.83 10.60 8.73
CA LEU A 206 11.90 9.80 8.11
C LEU A 206 12.39 10.40 6.78
N THR A 207 11.49 10.97 5.99
CA THR A 207 11.85 11.59 4.70
C THR A 207 12.60 12.90 4.92
N GLU A 208 12.27 13.68 5.93
CA GLU A 208 12.99 14.90 6.31
C GLU A 208 14.42 14.57 6.80
N GLU A 209 14.58 13.55 7.66
CA GLU A 209 15.90 13.07 8.06
C GLU A 209 16.72 12.53 6.86
N PHE A 210 16.08 11.74 6.00
CA PHE A 210 16.71 11.20 4.80
C PHE A 210 17.15 12.33 3.85
N ALA A 211 16.30 13.34 3.64
CA ALA A 211 16.59 14.48 2.79
C ALA A 211 17.82 15.26 3.28
N GLN A 212 18.00 15.40 4.60
CA GLN A 212 19.21 15.98 5.19
C GLN A 212 20.47 15.16 4.85
N VAL A 213 20.40 13.82 4.98
CA VAL A 213 21.53 12.92 4.68
C VAL A 213 21.94 13.01 3.21
N VAL A 214 20.95 13.08 2.32
CA VAL A 214 21.21 13.20 0.86
C VAL A 214 21.33 14.65 0.39
N GLU A 215 21.21 15.65 1.26
CA GLU A 215 21.36 17.08 0.94
C GLU A 215 20.35 17.51 -0.15
N LEU A 216 19.08 17.17 0.02
CA LEU A 216 17.96 17.57 -0.84
C LEU A 216 16.89 18.32 -0.03
N ASP A 217 16.10 19.14 -0.73
CA ASP A 217 14.89 19.69 -0.16
C ASP A 217 13.88 18.55 0.10
N PRO A 218 13.39 18.36 1.35
CA PRO A 218 12.45 17.31 1.67
C PRO A 218 11.15 17.38 0.84
N TRP A 219 10.69 18.57 0.42
CA TRP A 219 9.51 18.71 -0.42
C TRP A 219 9.60 17.91 -1.73
N LEU A 220 10.79 17.71 -2.28
CA LEU A 220 10.98 16.90 -3.49
C LEU A 220 10.64 15.42 -3.30
N LEU A 221 10.53 14.94 -2.04
CA LEU A 221 10.43 13.53 -1.67
C LEU A 221 9.16 13.19 -0.87
N HIS A 222 8.35 14.15 -0.44
CA HIS A 222 7.13 13.87 0.32
C HIS A 222 5.94 14.75 -0.13
N CYS A 223 4.72 14.38 0.29
CA CYS A 223 3.51 15.17 0.10
C CYS A 223 3.26 16.05 1.32
N ARG A 224 2.88 17.31 1.12
CA ARG A 224 2.26 18.12 2.17
C ARG A 224 0.95 17.49 2.58
N PHE A 225 0.62 17.51 3.85
CA PHE A 225 -0.69 17.06 4.31
C PHE A 225 -1.12 17.75 5.61
N ALA A 226 -2.42 17.69 5.87
CA ALA A 226 -3.04 18.07 7.14
C ALA A 226 -4.07 17.02 7.56
N VAL A 227 -4.34 16.93 8.85
CA VAL A 227 -5.34 16.01 9.41
C VAL A 227 -6.45 16.82 10.03
N GLU A 228 -7.68 16.56 9.59
CA GLU A 228 -8.88 17.12 10.17
C GLU A 228 -9.62 16.02 10.94
N ALA A 229 -9.58 16.11 12.26
CA ALA A 229 -10.06 15.06 13.14
C ALA A 229 -11.48 15.29 13.64
N ALA A 230 -12.19 14.19 13.87
CA ALA A 230 -13.51 14.13 14.51
C ALA A 230 -14.55 15.03 13.85
N LEU A 231 -14.67 14.97 12.52
CA LEU A 231 -15.65 15.74 11.75
C LEU A 231 -16.92 14.94 11.49
N ASP A 232 -18.08 15.55 11.71
CA ASP A 232 -19.37 15.12 11.18
C ASP A 232 -19.68 15.93 9.91
N LEU A 233 -19.60 15.33 8.73
CA LEU A 233 -19.87 16.01 7.47
C LEU A 233 -21.37 16.36 7.26
N ASN A 234 -22.23 16.15 8.25
CA ASN A 234 -23.59 16.68 8.28
C ASN A 234 -23.67 18.04 9.01
N GLU A 235 -22.63 18.40 9.74
CA GLU A 235 -22.53 19.66 10.47
C GLU A 235 -21.77 20.71 9.66
N GLU A 236 -22.38 21.87 9.43
CA GLU A 236 -21.79 22.94 8.62
C GLU A 236 -20.43 23.41 9.14
N LYS A 237 -20.29 23.56 10.47
CA LYS A 237 -19.03 23.94 11.12
C LYS A 237 -17.88 22.98 10.80
N ASP A 238 -18.17 21.68 10.69
CA ASP A 238 -17.16 20.66 10.41
C ASP A 238 -16.81 20.62 8.92
N ILE A 239 -17.78 20.90 8.03
CA ILE A 239 -17.51 21.12 6.61
C ILE A 239 -16.62 22.35 6.43
N GLN A 240 -16.86 23.45 7.16
CA GLN A 240 -16.03 24.65 7.12
C GLN A 240 -14.60 24.36 7.64
N ARG A 241 -14.45 23.53 8.69
CA ARG A 241 -13.13 23.09 9.18
C ARG A 241 -12.37 22.29 8.12
N LEU A 242 -13.04 21.36 7.45
CA LEU A 242 -12.44 20.58 6.37
C LEU A 242 -12.02 21.48 5.20
N ALA A 243 -12.87 22.44 4.79
CA ALA A 243 -12.54 23.41 3.75
C ALA A 243 -11.34 24.29 4.14
N ALA A 244 -11.26 24.73 5.39
CA ALA A 244 -10.10 25.46 5.90
C ALA A 244 -8.83 24.60 5.88
N GLY A 245 -8.92 23.31 6.22
CA GLY A 245 -7.82 22.35 6.08
C GLY A 245 -7.32 22.22 4.65
N VAL A 246 -8.23 22.13 3.69
CA VAL A 246 -7.91 22.13 2.25
C VAL A 246 -7.18 23.43 1.88
N GLY A 247 -7.70 24.59 2.28
CA GLY A 247 -7.07 25.90 2.00
C GLY A 247 -5.64 25.97 2.52
N ARG A 248 -5.38 25.52 3.76
CA ARG A 248 -4.03 25.53 4.35
C ARG A 248 -3.03 24.67 3.54
N VAL A 249 -3.43 23.47 3.13
CA VAL A 249 -2.52 22.59 2.36
C VAL A 249 -2.29 23.18 0.97
N LEU A 250 -3.32 23.68 0.29
CA LEU A 250 -3.19 24.34 -1.02
C LEU A 250 -2.26 25.57 -0.96
N GLU A 251 -2.34 26.37 0.10
CA GLU A 251 -1.45 27.53 0.33
C GLU A 251 0.00 27.07 0.48
N GLN A 252 0.26 26.07 1.32
CA GLN A 252 1.61 25.51 1.50
C GLN A 252 2.20 24.98 0.19
N VAL A 253 1.39 24.26 -0.60
CA VAL A 253 1.85 23.75 -1.91
C VAL A 253 2.06 24.88 -2.90
N SER A 254 1.23 25.93 -2.89
CA SER A 254 1.41 27.13 -3.71
C SER A 254 2.73 27.85 -3.38
N ASP A 255 3.09 27.90 -2.10
CA ASP A 255 4.36 28.47 -1.66
C ASP A 255 5.55 27.65 -2.16
N ASP A 256 5.47 26.32 -2.07
CA ASP A 256 6.47 25.43 -2.63
C ASP A 256 6.55 25.59 -4.16
N TYR A 257 5.42 25.67 -4.87
CA TYR A 257 5.40 25.85 -6.32
C TYR A 257 6.07 27.19 -6.71
N ARG A 258 5.75 28.29 -6.02
CA ARG A 258 6.40 29.59 -6.25
C ARG A 258 7.90 29.53 -6.02
N ARG A 259 8.35 28.84 -4.97
CA ARG A 259 9.79 28.65 -4.67
C ARG A 259 10.54 27.92 -5.80
N TYR A 260 9.85 27.01 -6.49
CA TYR A 260 10.40 26.24 -7.60
C TYR A 260 10.05 26.82 -8.98
N GLY A 261 9.39 27.98 -9.05
CA GLY A 261 9.03 28.64 -10.31
C GLY A 261 8.01 27.82 -11.12
N LEU A 262 7.07 27.14 -10.45
CA LEU A 262 6.03 26.34 -11.09
C LEU A 262 4.77 27.20 -11.27
N GLU A 263 4.19 27.13 -12.46
CA GLU A 263 2.98 27.89 -12.82
C GLU A 263 1.70 27.06 -12.73
N GLU A 264 1.83 25.75 -12.45
CA GLU A 264 0.69 24.84 -12.31
C GLU A 264 -0.13 25.17 -11.07
N ASN A 265 -1.44 24.94 -11.14
CA ASN A 265 -2.32 25.07 -9.99
C ASN A 265 -2.17 23.85 -9.07
N PRO A 266 -1.96 24.05 -7.76
CA PRO A 266 -1.95 22.95 -6.81
C PRO A 266 -3.35 22.35 -6.65
N TYR A 267 -3.40 21.10 -6.23
CA TYR A 267 -4.62 20.41 -5.84
C TYR A 267 -4.34 19.45 -4.69
N VAL A 268 -5.38 19.00 -4.04
CA VAL A 268 -5.28 18.04 -2.92
C VAL A 268 -6.23 16.87 -3.11
N PHE A 269 -5.91 15.77 -2.45
CA PHE A 269 -6.85 14.69 -2.19
C PHE A 269 -7.34 14.76 -0.75
N VAL A 270 -8.65 14.81 -0.58
CA VAL A 270 -9.29 14.56 0.71
C VAL A 270 -9.58 13.07 0.81
N LYS A 271 -8.99 12.42 1.81
CA LYS A 271 -9.06 10.96 2.03
C LYS A 271 -9.67 10.68 3.40
N ASN A 272 -10.55 9.68 3.49
CA ASN A 272 -10.91 9.14 4.79
C ASN A 272 -9.67 8.48 5.41
N ASP A 273 -9.38 8.82 6.66
CA ASP A 273 -8.16 8.37 7.36
C ASP A 273 -8.09 6.84 7.57
N ALA A 274 -9.25 6.17 7.57
CA ALA A 274 -9.39 4.72 7.62
C ALA A 274 -9.79 4.11 6.25
N GLY A 275 -9.70 4.86 5.15
CA GLY A 275 -10.16 4.43 3.83
C GLY A 275 -9.22 3.46 3.13
N THR A 276 -9.78 2.45 2.45
CA THR A 276 -9.06 1.42 1.68
C THR A 276 -9.56 1.38 0.24
N TYR A 277 -8.83 0.70 -0.65
CA TYR A 277 -9.22 0.42 -2.06
C TYR A 277 -9.65 1.66 -2.86
N GLY A 278 -9.03 2.82 -2.63
CA GLY A 278 -9.42 4.07 -3.31
C GLY A 278 -10.82 4.60 -2.94
N MET A 279 -11.48 3.98 -1.94
CA MET A 279 -12.74 4.48 -1.39
C MET A 279 -12.49 5.64 -0.43
N GLY A 280 -13.49 6.52 -0.28
CA GLY A 280 -13.36 7.67 0.62
C GLY A 280 -12.31 8.69 0.17
N LEU A 281 -12.11 8.86 -1.15
CA LEU A 281 -11.13 9.78 -1.74
C LEU A 281 -11.82 10.73 -2.72
N VAL A 282 -11.56 12.03 -2.56
CA VAL A 282 -12.05 13.09 -3.45
C VAL A 282 -10.91 14.04 -3.79
N GLU A 283 -10.78 14.38 -5.06
CA GLU A 283 -9.87 15.39 -5.58
C GLU A 283 -10.51 16.77 -5.42
N VAL A 284 -9.73 17.76 -4.97
CA VAL A 284 -10.20 19.11 -4.66
C VAL A 284 -9.16 20.13 -5.11
N MET A 285 -9.60 21.11 -5.90
CA MET A 285 -8.76 22.20 -6.38
C MET A 285 -8.98 23.51 -5.60
N GLN A 286 -10.14 23.65 -4.97
CA GLN A 286 -10.50 24.86 -4.23
C GLN A 286 -11.31 24.51 -2.97
N PRO A 287 -11.13 25.23 -1.85
CA PRO A 287 -11.88 24.97 -0.61
C PRO A 287 -13.41 25.04 -0.77
N GLU A 288 -13.89 25.83 -1.72
CA GLU A 288 -15.31 26.03 -2.04
C GLU A 288 -16.00 24.75 -2.50
N GLU A 289 -15.24 23.82 -3.12
CA GLU A 289 -15.76 22.51 -3.52
C GLU A 289 -16.17 21.65 -2.32
N ILE A 290 -15.50 21.83 -1.19
CA ILE A 290 -15.89 21.18 0.08
C ILE A 290 -17.16 21.81 0.64
N LEU A 291 -17.25 23.14 0.62
CA LEU A 291 -18.41 23.86 1.13
C LEU A 291 -19.68 23.54 0.33
N THR A 292 -19.55 23.31 -0.98
CA THR A 292 -20.65 23.05 -1.91
C THR A 292 -20.83 21.57 -2.25
N MET A 293 -20.10 20.64 -1.57
CA MET A 293 -20.16 19.22 -1.89
C MET A 293 -21.59 18.68 -1.74
N ASN A 294 -22.02 17.94 -2.75
CA ASN A 294 -23.33 17.29 -2.74
C ASN A 294 -23.32 16.01 -1.85
N ARG A 295 -24.53 15.48 -1.60
CA ARG A 295 -24.73 14.27 -0.78
C ARG A 295 -23.91 13.06 -1.29
N ARG A 296 -23.77 12.92 -2.61
CA ARG A 296 -23.03 11.80 -3.22
C ARG A 296 -21.53 11.89 -2.89
N THR A 297 -20.92 13.06 -3.02
CA THR A 297 -19.52 13.32 -2.67
C THR A 297 -19.27 13.09 -1.18
N ARG A 298 -20.17 13.59 -0.32
CA ARG A 298 -20.14 13.37 1.12
C ARG A 298 -20.19 11.88 1.47
N ASN A 299 -21.13 11.15 0.90
CA ASN A 299 -21.24 9.71 1.10
C ASN A 299 -19.99 8.97 0.59
N LYS A 300 -19.38 9.43 -0.50
CA LYS A 300 -18.12 8.88 -1.00
C LYS A 300 -17.00 9.04 0.01
N LEU A 301 -16.82 10.23 0.61
CA LEU A 301 -15.83 10.49 1.66
C LEU A 301 -16.06 9.63 2.91
N LEU A 302 -17.30 9.36 3.26
CA LEU A 302 -17.68 8.55 4.42
C LEU A 302 -17.62 7.04 4.15
N SER A 303 -17.49 6.60 2.89
CA SER A 303 -17.55 5.18 2.48
C SER A 303 -16.28 4.39 2.76
N ALA A 304 -15.64 4.58 3.92
CA ALA A 304 -14.53 3.73 4.35
C ALA A 304 -15.05 2.38 4.89
N LYS A 305 -14.43 1.27 4.48
CA LYS A 305 -14.80 -0.09 4.93
C LYS A 305 -14.76 -0.29 6.46
N GLY A 306 -14.02 0.51 7.21
CA GLY A 306 -13.91 0.44 8.69
C GLY A 306 -14.75 1.47 9.44
N GLY A 307 -15.47 2.36 8.77
CA GLY A 307 -15.78 3.69 9.31
C GLY A 307 -17.20 3.95 9.66
N THR A 308 -18.20 3.15 9.84
CA THR A 308 -19.51 3.68 10.29
C THR A 308 -20.56 2.62 10.71
N LYS A 309 -20.24 1.34 10.75
CA LYS A 309 -21.23 0.36 11.24
C LYS A 309 -21.57 0.50 12.74
N ASN A 310 -20.79 1.26 13.51
CA ASN A 310 -20.99 1.44 14.96
C ASN A 310 -21.67 2.78 15.34
N GLY A 311 -22.36 3.43 14.42
CA GLY A 311 -23.12 4.65 14.75
C GLY A 311 -22.26 5.89 15.05
N ASN A 312 -20.93 5.81 14.91
CA ASN A 312 -20.05 6.96 15.08
C ASN A 312 -20.18 7.89 13.86
N ARG A 313 -20.75 9.06 14.03
CA ARG A 313 -20.93 10.07 12.98
C ARG A 313 -19.63 10.80 12.62
N HIS A 314 -18.60 10.71 13.47
CA HIS A 314 -17.36 11.46 13.33
C HIS A 314 -16.30 10.62 12.60
N SER A 315 -15.63 11.24 11.65
CA SER A 315 -14.53 10.66 10.89
C SER A 315 -13.32 11.59 10.89
N ASN A 316 -12.13 11.03 10.72
CA ASN A 316 -10.92 11.80 10.47
C ASN A 316 -10.65 11.82 8.95
N PHE A 317 -10.16 12.95 8.48
CA PHE A 317 -9.80 13.15 7.08
C PHE A 317 -8.34 13.58 6.96
N LEU A 318 -7.64 12.96 6.04
CA LEU A 318 -6.33 13.38 5.57
C LEU A 318 -6.52 14.25 4.33
N VAL A 319 -6.08 15.49 4.40
CA VAL A 319 -5.94 16.38 3.25
C VAL A 319 -4.51 16.29 2.78
N GLN A 320 -4.26 15.72 1.61
CA GLN A 320 -2.92 15.44 1.10
C GLN A 320 -2.69 16.11 -0.24
N GLU A 321 -1.52 16.73 -0.42
CA GLU A 321 -1.05 17.28 -1.70
C GLU A 321 -1.24 16.27 -2.83
N GLY A 322 -1.82 16.72 -3.93
CA GLY A 322 -1.92 15.97 -5.18
C GLY A 322 -0.60 16.05 -5.94
N ILE A 323 -0.04 14.92 -6.30
CA ILE A 323 1.11 14.83 -7.21
C ILE A 323 0.57 14.33 -8.56
N PRO A 324 0.54 15.17 -9.61
CA PRO A 324 0.16 14.70 -10.94
C PRO A 324 1.20 13.71 -11.46
N THR A 325 0.82 12.72 -12.26
CA THR A 325 1.82 11.86 -12.88
C THR A 325 2.36 12.49 -14.15
N ALA A 326 3.70 12.56 -14.27
CA ALA A 326 4.39 12.93 -15.51
C ALA A 326 4.72 11.71 -16.38
N ASP A 327 4.36 10.51 -15.93
CA ASP A 327 4.69 9.27 -16.59
C ASP A 327 3.51 8.75 -17.40
N PHE A 328 3.78 8.39 -18.67
CA PHE A 328 2.79 7.87 -19.59
C PHE A 328 3.30 6.63 -20.30
N TYR A 329 2.40 5.70 -20.60
CA TYR A 329 2.63 4.56 -21.47
C TYR A 329 1.47 4.44 -22.47
N SER A 330 1.81 4.38 -23.77
CA SER A 330 0.83 4.38 -24.85
C SER A 330 -0.23 5.51 -24.76
N GLY A 331 0.16 6.69 -24.26
CA GLY A 331 -0.72 7.84 -24.09
C GLY A 331 -1.57 7.83 -22.81
N PHE A 332 -1.48 6.79 -21.98
CA PHE A 332 -2.21 6.70 -20.72
C PHE A 332 -1.32 7.02 -19.53
N PRO A 333 -1.84 7.72 -18.50
CA PRO A 333 -1.09 8.00 -17.28
C PRO A 333 -0.78 6.70 -16.54
N ILE A 334 0.46 6.61 -16.00
CA ILE A 334 0.92 5.47 -15.21
C ILE A 334 1.50 5.92 -13.88
N GLU A 335 1.47 5.03 -12.88
CA GLU A 335 2.13 5.21 -11.59
C GLU A 335 2.78 3.90 -11.14
N PRO A 336 4.01 3.92 -10.60
CA PRO A 336 4.64 2.73 -10.08
C PRO A 336 4.02 2.30 -8.75
N VAL A 337 3.75 1.01 -8.63
CA VAL A 337 3.39 0.33 -7.40
C VAL A 337 4.51 -0.63 -7.05
N ILE A 338 5.23 -0.34 -5.97
CA ILE A 338 6.41 -1.10 -5.55
C ILE A 338 6.04 -2.06 -4.42
N TYR A 339 6.46 -3.31 -4.56
CA TYR A 339 6.24 -4.39 -3.60
C TYR A 339 7.50 -4.68 -2.81
N MET A 340 7.33 -4.91 -1.52
CA MET A 340 8.41 -5.24 -0.62
C MET A 340 8.08 -6.48 0.22
N VAL A 341 9.12 -7.23 0.57
CA VAL A 341 9.11 -8.27 1.61
C VAL A 341 10.14 -7.88 2.64
N GLY A 342 9.70 -7.66 3.86
CA GLY A 342 10.54 -7.01 4.86
C GLY A 342 10.99 -5.63 4.38
N PHE A 343 12.29 -5.34 4.53
CA PHE A 343 12.91 -4.11 4.00
C PHE A 343 13.47 -4.27 2.58
N GLN A 344 13.17 -5.36 1.90
CA GLN A 344 13.68 -5.63 0.56
C GLN A 344 12.62 -5.36 -0.51
N VAL A 345 12.96 -4.54 -1.50
CA VAL A 345 12.17 -4.40 -2.72
C VAL A 345 12.23 -5.71 -3.51
N VAL A 346 11.08 -6.25 -3.87
CA VAL A 346 10.97 -7.55 -4.55
C VAL A 346 10.40 -7.44 -5.96
N GLY A 347 9.92 -6.26 -6.34
CA GLY A 347 9.36 -6.00 -7.66
C GLY A 347 8.28 -4.94 -7.62
N GLY A 348 7.46 -4.92 -8.65
CA GLY A 348 6.35 -3.98 -8.78
C GLY A 348 5.74 -4.04 -10.17
N PHE A 349 4.81 -3.13 -10.41
CA PHE A 349 4.16 -2.93 -11.69
C PHE A 349 3.80 -1.46 -11.87
N PHE A 350 3.51 -1.05 -13.09
CA PHE A 350 2.85 0.21 -13.36
C PHE A 350 1.34 0.00 -13.35
N ARG A 351 0.64 0.81 -12.53
CA ARG A 351 -0.80 0.96 -12.63
C ARG A 351 -1.11 2.01 -13.66
N MET A 352 -2.07 1.75 -14.53
CA MET A 352 -2.57 2.65 -15.57
C MET A 352 -4.09 2.70 -15.54
N ASN A 353 -4.67 3.77 -16.05
CA ASN A 353 -6.12 3.85 -16.23
C ASN A 353 -6.45 4.76 -17.42
N ALA A 354 -7.01 4.16 -18.47
CA ALA A 354 -7.34 4.86 -19.72
C ALA A 354 -8.52 5.85 -19.58
N GLU A 355 -9.32 5.72 -18.51
CA GLU A 355 -10.46 6.58 -18.22
C GLU A 355 -10.09 7.77 -17.28
N ARG A 356 -8.79 7.94 -16.99
CA ARG A 356 -8.28 8.92 -16.04
C ARG A 356 -7.22 9.80 -16.66
N ASP A 357 -7.08 11.00 -16.11
CA ASP A 357 -6.00 11.93 -16.44
C ASP A 357 -4.83 11.84 -15.45
N ALA A 358 -3.82 12.68 -15.65
CA ALA A 358 -2.62 12.74 -14.83
C ALA A 358 -2.87 13.18 -13.38
N PHE A 359 -3.95 13.90 -13.11
CA PHE A 359 -4.29 14.47 -11.80
C PHE A 359 -5.10 13.49 -10.97
N SER A 360 -5.89 12.65 -11.63
CA SER A 360 -6.84 11.73 -10.98
C SER A 360 -6.15 10.53 -10.33
N SER A 361 -6.85 9.91 -9.37
CA SER A 361 -6.44 8.59 -8.83
C SER A 361 -6.59 7.51 -9.90
N LEU A 362 -5.50 6.79 -10.18
CA LEU A 362 -5.50 5.66 -11.11
C LEU A 362 -6.04 4.38 -10.47
N ASN A 363 -6.09 4.32 -9.12
CA ASN A 363 -6.63 3.18 -8.37
C ASN A 363 -8.16 3.20 -8.33
N THR A 364 -8.78 3.06 -9.50
CA THR A 364 -10.23 3.09 -9.68
C THR A 364 -10.66 2.04 -10.71
N ARG A 365 -11.97 1.86 -10.87
CA ARG A 365 -12.51 0.97 -11.91
C ARG A 365 -11.89 1.30 -13.28
N GLY A 366 -11.58 0.29 -14.08
CA GLY A 366 -10.92 0.44 -15.38
C GLY A 366 -9.39 0.43 -15.30
N MET A 367 -8.79 0.31 -14.11
CA MET A 367 -7.34 0.20 -13.98
C MET A 367 -6.82 -1.07 -14.66
N ALA A 368 -5.65 -0.95 -15.27
CA ALA A 368 -4.86 -2.02 -15.85
C ALA A 368 -3.43 -1.98 -15.30
N PHE A 369 -2.68 -3.02 -15.56
CA PHE A 369 -1.33 -3.18 -15.04
C PHE A 369 -0.34 -3.50 -16.16
N ALA A 370 0.86 -2.97 -16.07
CA ALA A 370 1.99 -3.30 -16.93
C ALA A 370 3.22 -3.62 -16.07
N CYS A 371 4.09 -4.50 -16.56
CA CYS A 371 5.36 -4.76 -15.92
C CYS A 371 6.17 -3.45 -15.78
N LEU A 372 7.00 -3.32 -14.74
CA LEU A 372 7.91 -2.17 -14.60
C LEU A 372 8.84 -1.99 -15.81
N CYS A 373 9.08 -3.05 -16.58
CA CYS A 373 9.81 -3.02 -17.84
C CYS A 373 8.93 -2.63 -19.05
N LEU A 374 7.68 -2.22 -18.85
CA LEU A 374 6.69 -1.84 -19.86
C LEU A 374 6.35 -2.97 -20.86
N HIS A 375 6.57 -4.22 -20.47
CA HIS A 375 6.06 -5.41 -21.19
C HIS A 375 4.71 -5.84 -20.58
N LYS A 376 3.97 -6.66 -21.33
CA LYS A 376 2.80 -7.31 -20.74
C LYS A 376 3.24 -8.24 -19.63
N ILE A 377 2.43 -8.35 -18.58
CA ILE A 377 2.77 -9.11 -17.37
C ILE A 377 3.06 -10.59 -17.70
N ASP A 378 2.34 -11.15 -18.67
CA ASP A 378 2.44 -12.56 -19.07
C ASP A 378 3.54 -12.83 -20.11
N GLU A 379 4.22 -11.82 -20.65
CA GLU A 379 5.29 -12.02 -21.60
C GLU A 379 6.58 -12.50 -20.89
N PRO A 380 7.26 -13.53 -21.43
CA PRO A 380 8.54 -13.96 -20.88
C PRO A 380 9.54 -12.81 -20.95
N HIS A 381 10.14 -12.50 -19.82
CA HIS A 381 11.12 -11.44 -19.72
C HIS A 381 12.32 -11.93 -18.90
N GLU A 382 13.50 -11.91 -19.51
CA GLU A 382 14.77 -12.19 -18.85
C GLU A 382 15.47 -10.86 -18.56
N GLY A 383 15.63 -10.54 -17.29
CA GLY A 383 16.37 -9.36 -16.88
C GLY A 383 16.35 -9.06 -15.41
N ASP A 384 17.35 -8.34 -14.96
CA ASP A 384 17.41 -7.80 -13.61
C ASP A 384 16.39 -6.64 -13.51
N PHE A 385 15.59 -6.66 -12.46
CA PHE A 385 14.61 -5.64 -12.10
C PHE A 385 15.11 -4.20 -12.33
N LEU A 386 16.36 -3.90 -11.95
CA LEU A 386 16.94 -2.57 -12.11
C LEU A 386 17.48 -2.28 -13.53
N ARG A 387 17.66 -3.29 -14.38
CA ARG A 387 18.25 -3.14 -15.71
C ARG A 387 17.26 -3.07 -16.85
N CYS A 388 16.04 -3.50 -16.62
CA CYS A 388 15.05 -3.67 -17.67
C CYS A 388 14.16 -2.47 -17.92
N ALA A 389 14.15 -1.48 -17.02
CA ALA A 389 13.16 -0.43 -17.08
C ALA A 389 13.55 0.64 -18.11
N GLU A 390 12.73 0.87 -19.12
CA GLU A 390 12.75 2.09 -19.91
C GLU A 390 12.72 3.33 -19.00
N LYS A 391 12.09 3.18 -17.82
CA LYS A 391 12.03 4.18 -16.75
C LYS A 391 12.91 3.84 -15.54
N GLN A 392 14.14 3.40 -15.79
CA GLN A 392 15.06 2.94 -14.73
C GLN A 392 15.24 3.95 -13.58
N ASN A 393 15.37 5.25 -13.90
CA ASN A 393 15.50 6.30 -12.90
C ASN A 393 14.26 6.38 -12.01
N LEU A 394 13.06 6.32 -12.60
CA LEU A 394 11.80 6.31 -11.86
C LEU A 394 11.71 5.10 -10.92
N VAL A 395 12.02 3.90 -11.41
CA VAL A 395 11.97 2.67 -10.63
C VAL A 395 12.99 2.68 -9.49
N SER A 396 14.20 3.21 -9.74
CA SER A 396 15.24 3.35 -8.71
C SER A 396 14.81 4.30 -7.59
N LEU A 397 14.29 5.48 -7.95
CA LEU A 397 13.78 6.45 -6.99
C LEU A 397 12.56 5.91 -6.23
N ALA A 398 11.60 5.29 -6.94
CA ALA A 398 10.44 4.67 -6.34
C ALA A 398 10.82 3.57 -5.33
N SER A 399 11.90 2.82 -5.62
CA SER A 399 12.44 1.81 -4.70
C SER A 399 12.97 2.41 -3.40
N VAL A 400 13.64 3.57 -3.46
CA VAL A 400 14.09 4.31 -2.26
C VAL A 400 12.89 4.81 -1.47
N MET A 401 11.89 5.39 -2.14
CA MET A 401 10.65 5.86 -1.49
C MET A 401 9.88 4.73 -0.81
N ALA A 402 9.81 3.56 -1.44
CA ALA A 402 9.19 2.37 -0.83
C ALA A 402 9.96 1.89 0.41
N ARG A 403 11.29 1.97 0.43
CA ARG A 403 12.11 1.66 1.63
C ARG A 403 11.81 2.61 2.78
N LEU A 404 11.62 3.91 2.53
CA LEU A 404 11.19 4.89 3.56
C LEU A 404 9.81 4.54 4.09
N ALA A 405 8.85 4.19 3.22
CA ALA A 405 7.53 3.76 3.63
C ALA A 405 7.55 2.46 4.46
N ALA A 406 8.47 1.53 4.15
CA ALA A 406 8.65 0.31 4.93
C ALA A 406 9.22 0.59 6.32
N LEU A 407 10.12 1.57 6.46
CA LEU A 407 10.59 2.05 7.77
C LEU A 407 9.44 2.66 8.58
N ALA A 408 8.64 3.54 7.98
CA ALA A 408 7.47 4.13 8.63
C ALA A 408 6.49 3.05 9.10
N ALA A 409 6.22 2.05 8.26
CA ALA A 409 5.36 0.92 8.62
C ALA A 409 5.95 0.06 9.76
N ALA A 410 7.27 -0.13 9.81
CA ALA A 410 7.93 -0.82 10.91
C ALA A 410 7.85 -0.03 12.22
N GLN A 411 7.92 1.30 12.18
CA GLN A 411 7.70 2.16 13.35
C GLN A 411 6.26 2.11 13.84
N GLU A 412 5.27 2.11 12.92
CA GLU A 412 3.87 1.87 13.29
C GLU A 412 3.68 0.56 14.08
N MET A 413 4.45 -0.50 13.74
CA MET A 413 4.39 -1.78 14.45
C MET A 413 4.90 -1.71 15.88
N VAL A 414 5.86 -0.86 16.17
CA VAL A 414 6.41 -0.67 17.53
C VAL A 414 5.43 0.06 18.44
N GLU A 415 4.55 0.87 17.90
CA GLU A 415 3.56 1.67 18.64
C GLU A 415 2.28 0.89 18.99
N LEU A 416 2.13 -0.33 18.49
CA LEU A 416 0.92 -1.17 18.62
C LEU A 416 1.05 -2.26 19.67
#